data_f4f1798a0d9c1af4b8d3c1d0332a0bdf
#
_entry.id   f4f1798a0d9c1af4b8d3c1d0332a0bdf
#
_cell.length_a   1.000
_cell.length_b   1.000
_cell.length_c   1.000
_cell.angle_alpha   90.00
_cell.angle_beta   90.00
_cell.angle_gamma   90.00
#
_symmetry.space_group_name_H-M   'P 1'
#
loop_
_entity.id
_entity.type
_entity.pdbx_description
1 polymer ?
#
loop_
_entity_poly.entity_id
_entity_poly.type
_entity_poly.pdbx_seq_one_letter_code
_entity_poly.pdbx_strand_id
1 'polypeptide(L)'
;MDLGLTGKSTIITGGSGGIGRGLVLGFAEEGANVVIATRDGQKGQEVADAAKDLPGDVIVVPTDVTNLEAVEEMVAKSASAFGPTDVLVNNAGGVFHPTPFLEKSVEDAEWEVNLNIWGVHHCTRTAGKGMVERGQGSIINITSNSALVPEAANQVAMYGGTKGFVQSFSMGLAYEWGPHGVRVNCVSPGWIVPHKEDHVGEGSFWRKYGYDFFGTPDQMADAAASGDANFNVSNQPIRRIGRPEDIADATLFFASDRSKHLTGQLVSVSGGSYMA
;
A
#
# COMPACT_ATOMS: atom_id res chain seq x y z
N MET A 1 -19.47 -0.57 12.73
CA MET A 1 -18.57 -0.68 13.91
C MET A 1 -17.73 0.58 13.90
N ASP A 2 -17.70 1.34 14.96
CA ASP A 2 -16.83 2.52 15.04
C ASP A 2 -15.36 2.06 15.14
N LEU A 3 -14.54 2.51 14.21
CA LEU A 3 -13.09 2.19 14.13
C LEU A 3 -12.25 3.21 14.91
N GLY A 4 -12.81 4.35 15.34
CA GLY A 4 -12.10 5.42 16.03
C GLY A 4 -11.10 6.15 15.14
N LEU A 5 -11.38 6.25 13.83
CA LEU A 5 -10.50 6.89 12.84
C LEU A 5 -10.89 8.34 12.55
N THR A 6 -12.07 8.78 12.96
CA THR A 6 -12.53 10.16 12.74
C THR A 6 -11.53 11.19 13.28
N GLY A 7 -11.10 12.11 12.42
CA GLY A 7 -10.12 13.16 12.72
C GLY A 7 -8.65 12.68 12.84
N LYS A 8 -8.36 11.39 12.68
CA LYS A 8 -7.00 10.87 12.68
C LYS A 8 -6.21 11.35 11.48
N SER A 9 -5.00 11.87 11.72
CA SER A 9 -4.06 12.28 10.69
C SER A 9 -3.41 11.05 10.05
N THR A 10 -3.73 10.79 8.79
CA THR A 10 -3.29 9.60 8.06
C THR A 10 -2.48 9.98 6.82
N ILE A 11 -1.28 9.44 6.68
CA ILE A 11 -0.47 9.56 5.47
C ILE A 11 -0.57 8.26 4.67
N ILE A 12 -0.94 8.36 3.38
CA ILE A 12 -1.00 7.23 2.45
C ILE A 12 -0.04 7.50 1.29
N THR A 13 1.05 6.73 1.21
CA THR A 13 1.99 6.83 0.10
C THR A 13 1.47 6.09 -1.13
N GLY A 14 1.65 6.67 -2.34
CA GLY A 14 1.13 6.09 -3.57
C GLY A 14 -0.41 6.10 -3.65
N GLY A 15 -1.05 7.11 -3.02
CA GLY A 15 -2.52 7.20 -2.91
C GLY A 15 -3.24 7.61 -4.20
N SER A 16 -2.53 7.88 -5.31
CA SER A 16 -3.12 8.41 -6.55
C SER A 16 -3.77 7.36 -7.46
N GLY A 17 -3.72 6.07 -7.14
CA GLY A 17 -4.30 5.03 -7.99
C GLY A 17 -4.24 3.64 -7.38
N GLY A 18 -4.82 2.67 -8.07
CA GLY A 18 -4.81 1.27 -7.67
C GLY A 18 -5.30 1.05 -6.24
N ILE A 19 -4.54 0.27 -5.48
CA ILE A 19 -4.82 0.01 -4.06
C ILE A 19 -4.84 1.33 -3.27
N GLY A 20 -3.90 2.25 -3.55
CA GLY A 20 -3.79 3.53 -2.86
C GLY A 20 -5.06 4.39 -2.96
N ARG A 21 -5.72 4.41 -4.12
CA ARG A 21 -7.02 5.10 -4.28
C ARG A 21 -8.09 4.49 -3.36
N GLY A 22 -8.18 3.17 -3.29
CA GLY A 22 -9.13 2.50 -2.39
C GLY A 22 -8.84 2.81 -0.92
N LEU A 23 -7.55 2.83 -0.53
CA LEU A 23 -7.13 3.22 0.81
C LEU A 23 -7.56 4.66 1.14
N VAL A 24 -7.28 5.64 0.25
CA VAL A 24 -7.66 7.04 0.47
C VAL A 24 -9.16 7.19 0.69
N LEU A 25 -9.97 6.59 -0.20
CA LEU A 25 -11.43 6.69 -0.10
C LEU A 25 -11.95 6.01 1.17
N GLY A 26 -11.47 4.80 1.50
CA GLY A 26 -11.89 4.10 2.72
C GLY A 26 -11.53 4.85 4.00
N PHE A 27 -10.33 5.42 4.11
CA PHE A 27 -9.96 6.23 5.27
C PHE A 27 -10.77 7.52 5.38
N ALA A 28 -11.02 8.21 4.25
CA ALA A 28 -11.86 9.41 4.23
C ALA A 28 -13.32 9.10 4.58
N GLU A 29 -13.86 7.95 4.16
CA GLU A 29 -15.21 7.48 4.51
C GLU A 29 -15.36 7.24 6.03
N GLU A 30 -14.32 6.73 6.69
CA GLU A 30 -14.25 6.56 8.15
C GLU A 30 -13.94 7.88 8.90
N GLY A 31 -13.89 9.01 8.18
CA GLY A 31 -13.68 10.35 8.73
C GLY A 31 -12.24 10.68 9.10
N ALA A 32 -11.26 9.90 8.65
CA ALA A 32 -9.85 10.23 8.82
C ALA A 32 -9.42 11.36 7.88
N ASN A 33 -8.54 12.23 8.35
CA ASN A 33 -7.92 13.25 7.52
C ASN A 33 -6.72 12.64 6.79
N VAL A 34 -6.73 12.68 5.45
CA VAL A 34 -5.79 11.92 4.61
C VAL A 34 -4.85 12.82 3.84
N VAL A 35 -3.57 12.54 3.93
CA VAL A 35 -2.54 13.08 3.03
C VAL A 35 -2.22 12.03 1.96
N ILE A 36 -2.51 12.38 0.71
CA ILE A 36 -2.08 11.62 -0.46
C ILE A 36 -0.65 12.00 -0.79
N ALA A 37 0.32 11.15 -0.46
CA ALA A 37 1.70 11.33 -0.87
C ALA A 37 1.94 10.59 -2.20
N THR A 38 2.12 11.34 -3.28
CA THR A 38 2.27 10.78 -4.63
C THR A 38 3.18 11.65 -5.50
N ARG A 39 3.89 11.07 -6.47
CA ARG A 39 4.67 11.83 -7.47
C ARG A 39 3.76 12.54 -8.47
N ASP A 40 2.63 11.93 -8.81
CA ASP A 40 1.63 12.47 -9.73
C ASP A 40 0.59 13.28 -8.94
N GLY A 41 0.84 14.57 -8.81
CA GLY A 41 -0.05 15.49 -8.09
C GLY A 41 -1.42 15.63 -8.76
N GLN A 42 -1.50 15.56 -10.09
CA GLN A 42 -2.77 15.66 -10.81
C GLN A 42 -3.67 14.46 -10.53
N LYS A 43 -3.11 13.25 -10.63
CA LYS A 43 -3.85 12.02 -10.28
C LYS A 43 -4.20 11.96 -8.79
N GLY A 44 -3.33 12.49 -7.93
CA GLY A 44 -3.63 12.68 -6.51
C GLY A 44 -4.85 13.57 -6.32
N GLN A 45 -4.95 14.69 -7.08
CA GLN A 45 -6.07 15.61 -7.00
C GLN A 45 -7.38 14.98 -7.48
N GLU A 46 -7.35 14.17 -8.56
CA GLU A 46 -8.54 13.42 -9.00
C GLU A 46 -9.09 12.49 -7.89
N VAL A 47 -8.20 11.90 -7.08
CA VAL A 47 -8.61 11.07 -5.95
C VAL A 47 -9.14 11.92 -4.79
N ALA A 48 -8.51 13.05 -4.50
CA ALA A 48 -8.99 14.00 -3.50
C ALA A 48 -10.37 14.56 -3.88
N ASP A 49 -10.58 14.90 -5.15
CA ASP A 49 -11.87 15.36 -5.67
C ASP A 49 -12.97 14.28 -5.56
N ALA A 50 -12.60 13.02 -5.74
CA ALA A 50 -13.52 11.89 -5.53
C ALA A 50 -13.88 11.67 -4.06
N ALA A 51 -13.06 12.16 -3.13
CA ALA A 51 -13.29 12.07 -1.68
C ALA A 51 -13.99 13.30 -1.09
N LYS A 52 -14.24 14.37 -1.87
CA LYS A 52 -14.71 15.69 -1.39
C LYS A 52 -16.00 15.68 -0.58
N ASP A 53 -16.89 14.70 -0.82
CA ASP A 53 -18.18 14.57 -0.13
C ASP A 53 -18.12 13.53 1.01
N LEU A 54 -16.94 12.99 1.29
CA LEU A 54 -16.70 12.06 2.40
C LEU A 54 -16.43 12.80 3.70
N PRO A 55 -16.62 12.16 4.87
CA PRO A 55 -16.48 12.81 6.18
C PRO A 55 -15.07 13.33 6.50
N GLY A 56 -14.04 12.73 5.97
CA GLY A 56 -12.64 13.11 6.23
C GLY A 56 -12.07 14.07 5.18
N ASP A 57 -11.23 14.99 5.59
CA ASP A 57 -10.54 15.92 4.69
C ASP A 57 -9.38 15.22 3.97
N VAL A 58 -9.19 15.54 2.68
CA VAL A 58 -8.12 14.95 1.86
C VAL A 58 -7.29 16.04 1.20
N ILE A 59 -5.97 15.98 1.37
CA ILE A 59 -5.02 16.86 0.68
C ILE A 59 -3.97 16.05 -0.09
N VAL A 60 -3.40 16.69 -1.11
CA VAL A 60 -2.33 16.09 -1.93
C VAL A 60 -1.00 16.77 -1.62
N VAL A 61 0.02 15.98 -1.37
CA VAL A 61 1.39 16.45 -1.22
C VAL A 61 2.27 15.70 -2.23
N PRO A 62 2.72 16.37 -3.31
CA PRO A 62 3.64 15.76 -4.27
C PRO A 62 4.91 15.28 -3.56
N THR A 63 5.18 13.98 -3.63
CA THR A 63 6.25 13.34 -2.87
C THR A 63 6.85 12.19 -3.65
N ASP A 64 8.17 12.20 -3.83
CA ASP A 64 8.93 11.00 -4.18
C ASP A 64 9.45 10.37 -2.88
N VAL A 65 8.94 9.19 -2.52
CA VAL A 65 9.33 8.51 -1.28
C VAL A 65 10.79 8.03 -1.27
N THR A 66 11.44 7.98 -2.43
CA THR A 66 12.88 7.65 -2.53
C THR A 66 13.77 8.83 -2.15
N ASN A 67 13.22 10.04 -2.05
CA ASN A 67 13.92 11.25 -1.62
C ASN A 67 13.56 11.58 -0.17
N LEU A 68 14.54 11.48 0.74
CA LEU A 68 14.35 11.72 2.17
C LEU A 68 13.85 13.13 2.47
N GLU A 69 14.39 14.16 1.82
CA GLU A 69 14.00 15.55 2.05
C GLU A 69 12.52 15.77 1.65
N ALA A 70 12.08 15.19 0.53
CA ALA A 70 10.69 15.25 0.11
C ALA A 70 9.76 14.54 1.11
N VAL A 71 10.21 13.46 1.73
CA VAL A 71 9.46 12.75 2.78
C VAL A 71 9.37 13.58 4.06
N GLU A 72 10.47 14.24 4.46
CA GLU A 72 10.48 15.13 5.63
C GLU A 72 9.52 16.32 5.43
N GLU A 73 9.53 16.92 4.24
CA GLU A 73 8.60 17.99 3.87
C GLU A 73 7.13 17.50 3.88
N MET A 74 6.87 16.31 3.34
CA MET A 74 5.53 15.70 3.32
C MET A 74 5.00 15.50 4.74
N VAL A 75 5.79 14.96 5.66
CA VAL A 75 5.39 14.76 7.06
C VAL A 75 5.16 16.10 7.76
N ALA A 76 5.99 17.11 7.49
CA ALA A 76 5.80 18.46 8.03
C ALA A 76 4.51 19.13 7.52
N LYS A 77 4.20 19.00 6.24
CA LYS A 77 2.92 19.48 5.64
C LYS A 77 1.71 18.76 6.22
N SER A 78 1.81 17.41 6.40
CA SER A 78 0.79 16.64 7.08
C SER A 78 0.50 17.16 8.49
N ALA A 79 1.57 17.36 9.26
CA ALA A 79 1.46 17.87 10.63
C ALA A 79 0.87 19.28 10.70
N SER A 80 1.18 20.14 9.73
CA SER A 80 0.62 21.50 9.64
C SER A 80 -0.86 21.50 9.29
N ALA A 81 -1.31 20.56 8.44
CA ALA A 81 -2.71 20.50 8.00
C ALA A 81 -3.61 19.80 9.02
N PHE A 82 -3.18 18.67 9.58
CA PHE A 82 -4.03 17.75 10.32
C PHE A 82 -3.49 17.37 11.70
N GLY A 83 -2.40 18.00 12.13
CA GLY A 83 -1.72 17.64 13.36
C GLY A 83 -0.78 16.42 13.18
N PRO A 84 -0.21 15.94 14.28
CA PRO A 84 0.79 14.85 14.26
C PRO A 84 0.22 13.58 13.61
N THR A 85 1.01 12.91 12.79
CA THR A 85 0.61 11.69 12.08
C THR A 85 0.24 10.56 13.05
N ASP A 86 -0.99 10.11 13.01
CA ASP A 86 -1.51 8.97 13.78
C ASP A 86 -1.32 7.64 13.04
N VAL A 87 -1.51 7.67 11.72
CA VAL A 87 -1.45 6.49 10.86
C VAL A 87 -0.54 6.75 9.67
N LEU A 88 0.37 5.81 9.39
CA LEU A 88 1.16 5.77 8.17
C LEU A 88 0.84 4.50 7.39
N VAL A 89 0.40 4.65 6.14
CA VAL A 89 0.23 3.52 5.21
C VAL A 89 1.32 3.60 4.14
N ASN A 90 2.34 2.75 4.24
CA ASN A 90 3.35 2.58 3.21
C ASN A 90 2.80 1.69 2.10
N ASN A 91 2.16 2.33 1.12
CA ASN A 91 1.57 1.66 -0.03
C ASN A 91 2.38 1.90 -1.31
N ALA A 92 3.11 3.02 -1.43
CA ALA A 92 3.98 3.26 -2.58
C ALA A 92 4.94 2.08 -2.81
N GLY A 93 4.91 1.51 -4.00
CA GLY A 93 5.70 0.35 -4.35
C GLY A 93 5.33 -0.16 -5.74
N GLY A 94 6.14 -1.03 -6.28
CA GLY A 94 5.86 -1.62 -7.59
C GLY A 94 6.94 -2.56 -8.07
N VAL A 95 6.58 -3.29 -9.13
CA VAL A 95 7.47 -4.12 -9.94
C VAL A 95 7.99 -3.26 -11.09
N PHE A 96 9.26 -3.38 -11.39
CA PHE A 96 9.86 -2.75 -12.56
C PHE A 96 10.29 -3.83 -13.56
N HIS A 97 9.73 -3.82 -14.77
CA HIS A 97 9.97 -4.82 -15.80
C HIS A 97 9.89 -6.27 -15.28
N PRO A 98 8.69 -6.88 -15.18
CA PRO A 98 8.58 -8.32 -14.93
C PRO A 98 9.34 -9.09 -15.99
N THR A 99 10.43 -9.77 -15.59
CA THR A 99 11.30 -10.54 -16.48
C THR A 99 11.93 -11.71 -15.73
N PRO A 100 12.41 -12.76 -16.44
CA PRO A 100 13.26 -13.78 -15.83
C PRO A 100 14.46 -13.16 -15.13
N PHE A 101 14.86 -13.70 -13.99
CA PHE A 101 15.89 -13.09 -13.13
C PHE A 101 17.23 -12.82 -13.85
N LEU A 102 17.66 -13.72 -14.74
CA LEU A 102 18.92 -13.55 -15.48
C LEU A 102 18.87 -12.44 -16.55
N GLU A 103 17.66 -11.99 -16.92
CA GLU A 103 17.45 -10.92 -17.89
C GLU A 103 17.20 -9.55 -17.22
N LYS A 104 16.95 -9.55 -15.90
CA LYS A 104 16.71 -8.33 -15.15
C LYS A 104 18.01 -7.53 -15.02
N SER A 105 17.97 -6.27 -15.45
CA SER A 105 19.12 -5.37 -15.30
C SER A 105 19.38 -5.04 -13.82
N VAL A 106 20.63 -4.67 -13.51
CA VAL A 106 20.99 -4.20 -12.18
C VAL A 106 20.25 -2.89 -11.84
N GLU A 107 20.09 -2.00 -12.83
CA GLU A 107 19.37 -0.74 -12.68
C GLU A 107 17.90 -0.95 -12.30
N ASP A 108 17.22 -1.91 -12.95
CA ASP A 108 15.84 -2.26 -12.63
C ASP A 108 15.72 -2.82 -11.20
N ALA A 109 16.69 -3.65 -10.79
CA ALA A 109 16.74 -4.21 -9.45
C ALA A 109 17.01 -3.12 -8.39
N GLU A 110 17.96 -2.21 -8.64
CA GLU A 110 18.25 -1.06 -7.77
C GLU A 110 17.04 -0.14 -7.64
N TRP A 111 16.31 0.05 -8.73
CA TRP A 111 15.09 0.84 -8.72
C TRP A 111 14.02 0.21 -7.79
N GLU A 112 13.80 -1.12 -7.88
CA GLU A 112 12.88 -1.83 -6.99
C GLU A 112 13.30 -1.72 -5.52
N VAL A 113 14.61 -1.83 -5.23
CA VAL A 113 15.17 -1.65 -3.88
C VAL A 113 14.92 -0.23 -3.38
N ASN A 114 15.20 0.78 -4.21
CA ASN A 114 15.03 2.18 -3.84
C ASN A 114 13.57 2.49 -3.51
N LEU A 115 12.62 2.07 -4.37
CA LEU A 115 11.21 2.34 -4.12
C LEU A 115 10.66 1.52 -2.95
N ASN A 116 10.82 0.18 -3.01
CA ASN A 116 10.12 -0.73 -2.12
C ASN A 116 10.79 -0.86 -0.74
N ILE A 117 12.08 -0.57 -0.61
CA ILE A 117 12.82 -0.66 0.66
C ILE A 117 13.12 0.73 1.20
N TRP A 118 13.89 1.55 0.45
CA TRP A 118 14.27 2.87 0.95
C TRP A 118 13.08 3.81 1.08
N GLY A 119 12.10 3.77 0.16
CA GLY A 119 10.87 4.54 0.30
C GLY A 119 10.11 4.20 1.58
N VAL A 120 9.95 2.91 1.90
CA VAL A 120 9.33 2.46 3.17
C VAL A 120 10.15 2.90 4.37
N HIS A 121 11.49 2.75 4.31
CA HIS A 121 12.40 3.17 5.38
C HIS A 121 12.28 4.67 5.67
N HIS A 122 12.34 5.53 4.64
CA HIS A 122 12.28 6.98 4.80
C HIS A 122 10.97 7.41 5.46
N CYS A 123 9.83 6.96 4.92
CA CYS A 123 8.51 7.30 5.45
C CYS A 123 8.34 6.79 6.89
N THR A 124 8.72 5.54 7.15
CA THR A 124 8.61 4.92 8.48
C THR A 124 9.47 5.64 9.51
N ARG A 125 10.74 5.94 9.18
CA ARG A 125 11.65 6.66 10.07
C ARG A 125 11.15 8.07 10.39
N THR A 126 10.70 8.81 9.39
CA THR A 126 10.31 10.21 9.54
C THR A 126 9.00 10.34 10.33
N ALA A 127 7.94 9.64 9.94
CA ALA A 127 6.67 9.66 10.66
C ALA A 127 6.75 8.94 12.02
N GLY A 128 7.46 7.81 12.07
CA GLY A 128 7.61 6.98 13.25
C GLY A 128 8.30 7.69 14.41
N LYS A 129 9.26 8.60 14.13
CA LYS A 129 9.90 9.41 15.19
C LYS A 129 8.87 10.13 16.04
N GLY A 130 7.95 10.87 15.42
CA GLY A 130 6.91 11.58 16.15
C GLY A 130 5.90 10.64 16.83
N MET A 131 5.62 9.46 16.26
CA MET A 131 4.76 8.46 16.87
C MET A 131 5.39 7.91 18.17
N VAL A 132 6.68 7.53 18.14
CA VAL A 132 7.44 7.03 19.31
C VAL A 132 7.52 8.10 20.40
N GLU A 133 7.82 9.36 20.05
CA GLU A 133 7.89 10.47 20.99
C GLU A 133 6.55 10.73 21.71
N ARG A 134 5.42 10.53 21.03
CA ARG A 134 4.07 10.70 21.61
C ARG A 134 3.54 9.45 22.30
N GLY A 135 4.18 8.31 22.14
CA GLY A 135 3.71 7.05 22.71
C GLY A 135 2.47 6.46 22.02
N GLN A 136 2.21 6.83 20.74
CA GLN A 136 1.08 6.29 19.97
C GLN A 136 1.31 6.39 18.47
N GLY A 137 0.86 5.38 17.72
CA GLY A 137 0.87 5.36 16.26
C GLY A 137 0.52 3.99 15.70
N SER A 138 0.11 3.99 14.43
CA SER A 138 -0.10 2.76 13.67
C SER A 138 0.55 2.86 12.30
N ILE A 139 1.45 1.93 11.99
CA ILE A 139 2.12 1.82 10.70
C ILE A 139 1.63 0.55 10.02
N ILE A 140 1.12 0.69 8.80
CA ILE A 140 0.67 -0.43 7.99
C ILE A 140 1.48 -0.45 6.69
N ASN A 141 2.19 -1.55 6.46
CA ASN A 141 2.98 -1.75 5.26
C ASN A 141 2.25 -2.65 4.27
N ILE A 142 2.00 -2.13 3.07
CA ILE A 142 1.42 -2.93 1.99
C ILE A 142 2.54 -3.74 1.34
N THR A 143 2.50 -5.04 1.58
CA THR A 143 3.48 -6.00 1.07
C THR A 143 2.98 -6.68 -0.22
N SER A 144 3.17 -7.96 -0.40
CA SER A 144 2.65 -8.72 -1.54
C SER A 144 2.71 -10.22 -1.27
N ASN A 145 1.77 -10.97 -1.83
CA ASN A 145 1.85 -12.42 -1.85
C ASN A 145 3.07 -12.95 -2.63
N SER A 146 3.69 -12.14 -3.49
CA SER A 146 4.97 -12.51 -4.12
C SER A 146 6.11 -12.76 -3.13
N ALA A 147 5.96 -12.30 -1.87
CA ALA A 147 6.89 -12.62 -0.79
C ALA A 147 6.53 -13.90 -0.02
N LEU A 148 5.37 -14.50 -0.28
CA LEU A 148 4.81 -15.62 0.48
C LEU A 148 4.60 -16.88 -0.37
N VAL A 149 4.27 -16.69 -1.66
CA VAL A 149 3.91 -17.76 -2.59
C VAL A 149 4.90 -17.76 -3.74
N PRO A 150 5.72 -18.82 -3.93
CA PRO A 150 6.74 -18.87 -4.97
C PRO A 150 6.17 -18.65 -6.39
N GLU A 151 4.99 -19.18 -6.66
CA GLU A 151 4.32 -19.03 -7.96
C GLU A 151 3.97 -17.57 -8.24
N ALA A 152 3.61 -16.80 -7.21
CA ALA A 152 3.33 -15.36 -7.32
C ALA A 152 4.61 -14.51 -7.49
N ALA A 153 5.78 -15.10 -7.27
CA ALA A 153 7.09 -14.45 -7.48
C ALA A 153 7.69 -14.76 -8.86
N ASN A 154 7.03 -15.58 -9.70
CA ASN A 154 7.53 -15.90 -11.02
C ASN A 154 7.76 -14.63 -11.85
N GLN A 155 8.97 -14.49 -12.42
CA GLN A 155 9.47 -13.32 -13.16
C GLN A 155 9.49 -11.97 -12.37
N VAL A 156 9.16 -12.01 -11.07
CA VAL A 156 9.21 -10.83 -10.18
C VAL A 156 9.95 -11.15 -8.86
N ALA A 157 10.94 -12.05 -8.93
CA ALA A 157 11.66 -12.54 -7.75
C ALA A 157 12.30 -11.41 -6.93
N MET A 158 12.87 -10.39 -7.59
CA MET A 158 13.48 -9.25 -6.93
C MET A 158 12.43 -8.44 -6.15
N TYR A 159 11.30 -8.17 -6.77
CA TYR A 159 10.16 -7.51 -6.12
C TYR A 159 9.66 -8.33 -4.92
N GLY A 160 9.45 -9.64 -5.08
CA GLY A 160 9.08 -10.54 -3.97
C GLY A 160 10.07 -10.44 -2.81
N GLY A 161 11.38 -10.42 -3.12
CA GLY A 161 12.45 -10.23 -2.14
C GLY A 161 12.35 -8.88 -1.40
N THR A 162 12.07 -7.76 -2.10
CA THR A 162 11.89 -6.46 -1.46
C THR A 162 10.68 -6.45 -0.52
N LYS A 163 9.58 -7.10 -0.91
CA LYS A 163 8.38 -7.21 -0.07
C LYS A 163 8.59 -8.15 1.12
N GLY A 164 9.42 -9.19 0.98
CA GLY A 164 9.87 -10.05 2.09
C GLY A 164 10.73 -9.27 3.10
N PHE A 165 11.62 -8.40 2.62
CA PHE A 165 12.35 -7.47 3.48
C PHE A 165 11.40 -6.62 4.33
N VAL A 166 10.38 -6.01 3.72
CA VAL A 166 9.40 -5.16 4.43
C VAL A 166 8.66 -5.95 5.51
N GLN A 167 8.33 -7.22 5.27
CA GLN A 167 7.68 -8.08 6.27
C GLN A 167 8.59 -8.29 7.49
N SER A 168 9.84 -8.70 7.28
CA SER A 168 10.82 -8.92 8.35
C SER A 168 11.14 -7.61 9.09
N PHE A 169 11.34 -6.51 8.37
CA PHE A 169 11.53 -5.17 8.92
C PHE A 169 10.37 -4.74 9.83
N SER A 170 9.13 -4.99 9.40
CA SER A 170 7.93 -4.67 10.19
C SER A 170 7.88 -5.43 11.51
N MET A 171 8.25 -6.71 11.52
CA MET A 171 8.32 -7.51 12.76
C MET A 171 9.39 -6.97 13.73
N GLY A 172 10.56 -6.59 13.21
CA GLY A 172 11.62 -5.98 14.02
C GLY A 172 11.16 -4.68 14.65
N LEU A 173 10.55 -3.78 13.89
CA LEU A 173 10.00 -2.52 14.39
C LEU A 173 8.84 -2.72 15.37
N ALA A 174 7.97 -3.69 15.12
CA ALA A 174 6.87 -4.01 16.03
C ALA A 174 7.38 -4.40 17.43
N TYR A 175 8.49 -5.15 17.49
CA TYR A 175 9.13 -5.52 18.73
C TYR A 175 9.83 -4.32 19.41
N GLU A 176 10.57 -3.52 18.61
CA GLU A 176 11.32 -2.36 19.12
C GLU A 176 10.40 -1.23 19.60
N TRP A 177 9.34 -0.91 18.83
CA TRP A 177 8.49 0.26 19.08
C TRP A 177 7.20 -0.06 19.86
N GLY A 178 6.88 -1.35 20.03
CA GLY A 178 5.75 -1.78 20.84
C GLY A 178 5.74 -1.21 22.26
N PRO A 179 6.87 -1.21 23.00
CA PRO A 179 6.97 -0.55 24.32
C PRO A 179 6.69 0.95 24.30
N HIS A 180 6.81 1.58 23.14
CA HIS A 180 6.49 2.99 22.90
C HIS A 180 5.08 3.21 22.35
N GLY A 181 4.18 2.23 22.43
CA GLY A 181 2.79 2.37 21.99
C GLY A 181 2.59 2.47 20.47
N VAL A 182 3.61 2.15 19.66
CA VAL A 182 3.51 2.15 18.19
C VAL A 182 3.34 0.72 17.68
N ARG A 183 2.31 0.53 16.86
CA ARG A 183 2.03 -0.77 16.22
C ARG A 183 2.52 -0.76 14.77
N VAL A 184 3.10 -1.86 14.31
CA VAL A 184 3.56 -2.02 12.93
C VAL A 184 3.05 -3.37 12.42
N ASN A 185 2.22 -3.33 11.36
CA ASN A 185 1.61 -4.52 10.77
C ASN A 185 1.74 -4.51 9.25
N CYS A 186 1.50 -5.66 8.63
CA CYS A 186 1.53 -5.85 7.18
C CYS A 186 0.19 -6.33 6.64
N VAL A 187 -0.21 -5.76 5.50
CA VAL A 187 -1.27 -6.31 4.65
C VAL A 187 -0.62 -6.81 3.37
N SER A 188 -0.89 -8.05 3.00
CA SER A 188 -0.30 -8.73 1.83
C SER A 188 -1.36 -8.98 0.77
N PRO A 189 -1.45 -8.12 -0.27
CA PRO A 189 -2.39 -8.31 -1.36
C PRO A 189 -2.07 -9.55 -2.20
N GLY A 190 -3.13 -10.24 -2.63
CA GLY A 190 -3.09 -11.15 -3.76
C GLY A 190 -3.32 -10.42 -5.08
N TRP A 191 -4.15 -10.99 -5.97
CA TRP A 191 -4.58 -10.33 -7.21
C TRP A 191 -5.65 -9.27 -6.91
N ILE A 192 -5.23 -8.00 -6.93
CA ILE A 192 -6.09 -6.84 -6.67
C ILE A 192 -6.17 -6.01 -7.94
N VAL A 193 -7.36 -5.89 -8.49
CA VAL A 193 -7.63 -5.23 -9.77
C VAL A 193 -8.51 -4.01 -9.54
N PRO A 194 -8.10 -2.79 -9.93
CA PRO A 194 -8.93 -1.60 -9.90
C PRO A 194 -10.21 -1.76 -10.74
N HIS A 195 -11.23 -0.97 -10.45
CA HIS A 195 -12.50 -1.04 -11.18
C HIS A 195 -12.41 -0.55 -12.62
N LYS A 196 -11.47 0.36 -12.90
CA LYS A 196 -11.29 0.97 -14.23
C LYS A 196 -9.81 1.15 -14.54
N GLU A 197 -9.49 1.19 -15.82
CA GLU A 197 -8.14 1.44 -16.30
C GLU A 197 -7.62 2.84 -15.90
N ASP A 198 -8.46 3.87 -15.92
CA ASP A 198 -8.11 5.23 -15.50
C ASP A 198 -7.80 5.36 -14.00
N HIS A 199 -8.18 4.37 -13.19
CA HIS A 199 -7.76 4.27 -11.78
C HIS A 199 -6.32 3.77 -11.62
N VAL A 200 -5.63 3.41 -12.70
CA VAL A 200 -4.20 3.10 -12.72
C VAL A 200 -3.47 4.30 -13.28
N GLY A 201 -2.71 5.01 -12.46
CA GLY A 201 -2.00 6.22 -12.88
C GLY A 201 -1.06 5.95 -14.06
N GLU A 202 -0.88 6.91 -14.96
CA GLU A 202 -0.01 6.77 -16.14
C GLU A 202 1.44 6.49 -15.78
N GLY A 203 1.92 7.02 -14.65
CA GLY A 203 3.23 6.74 -14.09
C GLY A 203 3.31 5.41 -13.31
N SER A 204 2.23 4.66 -13.21
CA SER A 204 2.21 3.34 -12.59
C SER A 204 3.05 2.36 -13.40
N PHE A 205 3.91 1.62 -12.71
CA PHE A 205 4.69 0.56 -13.35
C PHE A 205 3.83 -0.57 -13.89
N TRP A 206 2.68 -0.84 -13.29
CA TRP A 206 1.73 -1.78 -13.84
C TRP A 206 1.23 -1.31 -15.21
N ARG A 207 0.82 -0.03 -15.36
CA ARG A 207 0.41 0.51 -16.64
C ARG A 207 1.57 0.57 -17.65
N LYS A 208 2.75 0.99 -17.20
CA LYS A 208 3.90 1.22 -18.07
C LYS A 208 4.60 -0.07 -18.53
N TYR A 209 4.66 -1.08 -17.67
CA TYR A 209 5.44 -2.30 -17.92
C TYR A 209 4.65 -3.59 -17.63
N GLY A 210 3.59 -3.51 -16.85
CA GLY A 210 2.85 -4.68 -16.39
C GLY A 210 1.67 -5.05 -17.30
N TYR A 211 1.16 -4.13 -18.11
CA TYR A 211 0.01 -4.44 -18.98
C TYR A 211 0.35 -5.51 -20.02
N ASP A 212 1.56 -5.50 -20.56
CA ASP A 212 2.01 -6.53 -21.50
C ASP A 212 2.14 -7.90 -20.84
N PHE A 213 2.41 -7.93 -19.53
CA PHE A 213 2.61 -9.14 -18.75
C PHE A 213 1.36 -9.61 -18.01
N PHE A 214 0.67 -8.70 -17.33
CA PHE A 214 -0.49 -9.00 -16.48
C PHE A 214 -1.84 -8.70 -17.13
N GLY A 215 -1.86 -7.91 -18.20
CA GLY A 215 -3.08 -7.36 -18.81
C GLY A 215 -3.57 -6.07 -18.17
N THR A 216 -4.52 -5.42 -18.84
CA THR A 216 -5.27 -4.26 -18.30
C THR A 216 -6.28 -4.70 -17.24
N PRO A 217 -6.80 -3.80 -16.38
CA PRO A 217 -7.87 -4.12 -15.45
C PRO A 217 -9.08 -4.80 -16.08
N ASP A 218 -9.49 -4.36 -17.27
CA ASP A 218 -10.64 -4.93 -17.99
C ASP A 218 -10.34 -6.33 -18.51
N GLN A 219 -9.15 -6.52 -19.13
CA GLN A 219 -8.70 -7.85 -19.58
C GLN A 219 -8.60 -8.84 -18.41
N MET A 220 -8.08 -8.41 -17.26
CA MET A 220 -7.99 -9.27 -16.08
C MET A 220 -9.38 -9.63 -15.53
N ALA A 221 -10.32 -8.68 -15.53
CA ALA A 221 -11.69 -8.93 -15.11
C ALA A 221 -12.40 -9.92 -16.03
N ASP A 222 -12.26 -9.76 -17.34
CA ASP A 222 -12.83 -10.65 -18.37
C ASP A 222 -12.22 -12.05 -18.31
N ALA A 223 -10.89 -12.14 -18.16
CA ALA A 223 -10.18 -13.40 -18.01
C ALA A 223 -10.62 -14.16 -16.74
N ALA A 224 -10.76 -13.46 -15.61
CA ALA A 224 -11.27 -14.04 -14.37
C ALA A 224 -12.72 -14.53 -14.52
N ALA A 225 -13.57 -13.79 -15.23
CA ALA A 225 -14.96 -14.16 -15.49
C ALA A 225 -15.10 -15.35 -16.44
N SER A 226 -14.21 -15.45 -17.44
CA SER A 226 -14.21 -16.55 -18.43
C SER A 226 -13.56 -17.83 -17.90
N GLY A 227 -12.87 -17.77 -16.76
CA GLY A 227 -12.12 -18.90 -16.22
C GLY A 227 -10.80 -19.18 -16.92
N ASP A 228 -10.18 -18.13 -17.50
CA ASP A 228 -8.83 -18.23 -18.07
C ASP A 228 -7.85 -18.83 -17.08
N ALA A 229 -7.03 -19.78 -17.54
CA ALA A 229 -6.10 -20.53 -16.69
C ALA A 229 -5.07 -19.60 -16.00
N ASN A 230 -4.69 -18.47 -16.62
CA ASN A 230 -3.76 -17.49 -16.05
C ASN A 230 -4.40 -16.64 -14.96
N PHE A 231 -5.72 -16.47 -15.00
CA PHE A 231 -6.49 -15.66 -14.05
C PHE A 231 -7.62 -16.47 -13.40
N ASN A 232 -7.48 -17.80 -13.39
CA ASN A 232 -8.52 -18.69 -12.90
C ASN A 232 -8.69 -18.55 -11.39
N VAL A 233 -9.66 -17.75 -10.98
CA VAL A 233 -10.06 -17.60 -9.57
C VAL A 233 -10.82 -18.82 -9.04
N SER A 234 -11.13 -19.82 -9.87
CA SER A 234 -11.81 -21.05 -9.44
C SER A 234 -10.99 -21.87 -8.44
N ASN A 235 -9.66 -21.71 -8.47
CA ASN A 235 -8.74 -22.34 -7.53
C ASN A 235 -8.60 -21.57 -6.20
N GLN A 236 -9.18 -20.37 -6.10
CA GLN A 236 -9.23 -19.62 -4.86
C GLN A 236 -10.48 -20.01 -4.07
N PRO A 237 -10.39 -20.13 -2.74
CA PRO A 237 -11.57 -20.33 -1.89
C PRO A 237 -12.65 -19.27 -2.09
N ILE A 238 -12.26 -17.99 -2.16
CA ILE A 238 -13.15 -16.89 -2.54
C ILE A 238 -12.98 -16.64 -4.04
N ARG A 239 -13.97 -17.09 -4.82
CA ARG A 239 -13.90 -17.16 -6.29
C ARG A 239 -14.24 -15.83 -6.97
N ARG A 240 -13.45 -14.79 -6.66
CA ARG A 240 -13.48 -13.49 -7.33
C ARG A 240 -12.11 -12.83 -7.28
N ILE A 241 -11.84 -11.93 -8.22
CA ILE A 241 -10.68 -11.03 -8.09
C ILE A 241 -10.85 -10.11 -6.88
N GLY A 242 -9.74 -9.79 -6.22
CA GLY A 242 -9.73 -8.78 -5.17
C GLY A 242 -9.88 -7.37 -5.75
N ARG A 243 -10.39 -6.46 -4.94
CA ARG A 243 -10.55 -5.05 -5.27
C ARG A 243 -9.79 -4.18 -4.28
N PRO A 244 -9.45 -2.92 -4.63
CA PRO A 244 -8.78 -2.01 -3.73
C PRO A 244 -9.44 -1.88 -2.35
N GLU A 245 -10.77 -1.95 -2.29
CA GLU A 245 -11.56 -1.89 -1.06
C GLU A 245 -11.27 -3.08 -0.14
N ASP A 246 -11.02 -4.27 -0.66
CA ASP A 246 -10.65 -5.44 0.15
C ASP A 246 -9.36 -5.20 0.94
N ILE A 247 -8.42 -4.45 0.34
CA ILE A 247 -7.17 -4.06 1.02
C ILE A 247 -7.41 -2.93 2.01
N ALA A 248 -8.29 -1.97 1.64
CA ALA A 248 -8.65 -0.87 2.52
C ALA A 248 -9.26 -1.38 3.82
N ASP A 249 -10.22 -2.31 3.76
CA ASP A 249 -10.89 -2.89 4.93
C ASP A 249 -9.91 -3.49 5.95
N ALA A 250 -8.96 -4.31 5.48
CA ALA A 250 -7.94 -4.90 6.33
C ALA A 250 -6.99 -3.83 6.91
N THR A 251 -6.67 -2.80 6.11
CA THR A 251 -5.79 -1.69 6.52
C THR A 251 -6.47 -0.80 7.55
N LEU A 252 -7.74 -0.47 7.37
CA LEU A 252 -8.59 0.27 8.31
C LEU A 252 -8.66 -0.46 9.65
N PHE A 253 -8.85 -1.77 9.64
CA PHE A 253 -8.85 -2.56 10.87
C PHE A 253 -7.52 -2.43 11.61
N PHE A 254 -6.37 -2.57 10.94
CA PHE A 254 -5.06 -2.41 11.57
C PHE A 254 -4.78 -0.97 12.01
N ALA A 255 -5.31 0.03 11.33
CA ALA A 255 -5.20 1.43 11.75
C ALA A 255 -6.02 1.72 13.01
N SER A 256 -7.12 1.03 13.18
CA SER A 256 -8.16 1.31 14.17
C SER A 256 -7.78 0.99 15.61
N ASP A 257 -8.54 1.56 16.52
CA ASP A 257 -8.50 1.26 17.95
C ASP A 257 -8.98 -0.17 18.29
N ARG A 258 -9.56 -0.87 17.30
CA ARG A 258 -10.01 -2.27 17.47
C ARG A 258 -8.88 -3.28 17.40
N SER A 259 -7.71 -2.86 16.89
CA SER A 259 -6.52 -3.70 16.75
C SER A 259 -5.38 -3.34 17.73
N LYS A 260 -5.70 -2.72 18.87
CA LYS A 260 -4.69 -2.24 19.87
C LYS A 260 -3.73 -3.32 20.36
N HIS A 261 -4.11 -4.59 20.31
CA HIS A 261 -3.26 -5.70 20.75
C HIS A 261 -2.65 -6.48 19.58
N LEU A 262 -2.67 -5.91 18.38
CA LEU A 262 -2.10 -6.50 17.16
C LEU A 262 -0.91 -5.66 16.67
N THR A 263 0.28 -6.23 16.77
CA THR A 263 1.51 -5.68 16.19
C THR A 263 2.40 -6.82 15.68
N GLY A 264 3.22 -6.57 14.67
CA GLY A 264 4.05 -7.58 14.02
C GLY A 264 3.27 -8.59 13.18
N GLN A 265 1.99 -8.34 12.92
CA GLN A 265 1.14 -9.28 12.20
C GLN A 265 1.21 -9.04 10.69
N LEU A 266 1.00 -10.13 9.94
CA LEU A 266 0.80 -10.12 8.51
C LEU A 266 -0.54 -10.78 8.19
N VAL A 267 -1.40 -10.07 7.46
CA VAL A 267 -2.66 -10.61 6.95
C VAL A 267 -2.61 -10.65 5.42
N SER A 268 -2.82 -11.83 4.86
CA SER A 268 -2.99 -12.00 3.42
C SER A 268 -4.43 -11.71 3.03
N VAL A 269 -4.61 -10.76 2.12
CA VAL A 269 -5.90 -10.42 1.50
C VAL A 269 -5.87 -10.89 0.06
N SER A 270 -6.14 -12.16 -0.16
CA SER A 270 -5.86 -12.88 -1.39
C SER A 270 -6.96 -13.84 -1.84
N GLY A 271 -8.15 -13.76 -1.22
CA GLY A 271 -9.20 -14.73 -1.50
C GLY A 271 -8.86 -16.17 -1.10
N GLY A 272 -7.83 -16.36 -0.26
CA GLY A 272 -7.35 -17.66 0.18
C GLY A 272 -6.30 -18.29 -0.74
N SER A 273 -5.74 -17.55 -1.72
CA SER A 273 -4.61 -18.04 -2.53
C SER A 273 -3.34 -18.27 -1.71
N TYR A 274 -3.24 -17.66 -0.54
CA TYR A 274 -2.28 -17.95 0.51
C TYR A 274 -2.99 -18.08 1.85
N MET A 275 -2.69 -19.14 2.57
CA MET A 275 -3.16 -19.41 3.93
C MET A 275 -1.93 -19.78 4.78
N ALA A 276 -1.69 -19.06 5.89
CA ALA A 276 -0.61 -19.35 6.84
C ALA A 276 -1.06 -20.42 7.84
#